data_be2cd5499b7bf039cb43b1308a12c168
#
_entry.id   be2cd5499b7bf039cb43b1308a12c168
#
_cell.length_a   1.000
_cell.length_b   1.000
_cell.length_c   1.000
_cell.angle_alpha   90.00
_cell.angle_beta   90.00
_cell.angle_gamma   90.00
#
_symmetry.space_group_name_H-M   'P 1'
#
loop_
_entity.id
_entity.type
_entity.pdbx_description
1 polymer ?
#
loop_
_entity_poly.entity_id
_entity_poly.type
_entity_poly.pdbx_seq_one_letter_code
_entity_poly.pdbx_strand_id
1 'polypeptide(L)'
;MTRLRQTIAKRLKEAQNTAAILTTFNDVDMSAVIEARARYKDLFEKKHGIRLGFMGFFVKAAALAAKDVPSVNASIEGDEIVYHDYLDVSVAVSAPKGLVVPVVRNAQAMSFAEIEKTIADYENVEVEISH
;
A
#
# COMPACT_ATOMS: atom_id res chain seq x y z
N MET A 1 -0.92 -19.89 23.75
CA MET A 1 -0.80 -18.91 22.65
C MET A 1 -0.50 -19.66 21.36
N THR A 2 -1.21 -19.34 20.26
CA THR A 2 -1.00 -20.04 18.99
C THR A 2 0.34 -19.68 18.35
N ARG A 3 0.89 -20.58 17.52
CA ARG A 3 2.16 -20.34 16.78
C ARG A 3 2.10 -19.08 15.92
N LEU A 4 0.95 -18.84 15.28
CA LEU A 4 0.70 -17.64 14.48
C LEU A 4 0.84 -16.35 15.32
N ARG A 5 0.20 -16.31 16.49
CA ARG A 5 0.28 -15.14 17.38
C ARG A 5 1.70 -14.89 17.89
N GLN A 6 2.46 -15.94 18.18
CA GLN A 6 3.87 -15.81 18.57
C GLN A 6 4.70 -15.21 17.43
N THR A 7 4.50 -15.66 16.18
CA THR A 7 5.20 -15.12 15.02
C THR A 7 4.85 -13.66 14.77
N ILE A 8 3.56 -13.28 14.85
CA ILE A 8 3.10 -11.90 14.72
C ILE A 8 3.76 -11.01 15.78
N ALA A 9 3.71 -11.41 17.04
CA ALA A 9 4.29 -10.63 18.13
C ALA A 9 5.80 -10.42 17.94
N LYS A 10 6.52 -11.47 17.56
CA LYS A 10 7.97 -11.40 17.29
C LYS A 10 8.27 -10.41 16.15
N ARG A 11 7.61 -10.55 15.01
CA ARG A 11 7.83 -9.67 13.84
C ARG A 11 7.48 -8.22 14.10
N LEU A 12 6.36 -7.96 14.80
CA LEU A 12 5.98 -6.60 15.16
C LEU A 12 7.00 -5.94 16.10
N LYS A 13 7.49 -6.70 17.09
CA LYS A 13 8.49 -6.19 18.02
C LYS A 13 9.85 -5.96 17.36
N GLU A 14 10.26 -6.83 16.46
CA GLU A 14 11.47 -6.65 15.65
C GLU A 14 11.39 -5.38 14.80
N ALA A 15 10.25 -5.10 14.15
CA ALA A 15 10.04 -3.88 13.38
C ALA A 15 10.17 -2.62 14.26
N GLN A 16 9.54 -2.61 15.43
CA GLN A 16 9.66 -1.49 16.37
C GLN A 16 11.11 -1.28 16.89
N ASN A 17 11.86 -2.35 17.08
CA ASN A 17 13.25 -2.27 17.55
C ASN A 17 14.23 -1.85 16.44
N THR A 18 13.87 -2.08 15.17
CA THR A 18 14.76 -1.80 14.02
C THR A 18 14.54 -0.40 13.46
N ALA A 19 13.31 0.11 13.48
CA ALA A 19 12.93 1.37 12.86
C ALA A 19 12.32 2.34 13.88
N ALA A 20 12.62 3.64 13.70
CA ALA A 20 11.89 4.71 14.34
C ALA A 20 10.61 4.96 13.56
N ILE A 21 9.53 4.29 13.95
CA ILE A 21 8.24 4.36 13.25
C ILE A 21 7.53 5.66 13.60
N LEU A 22 7.16 6.44 12.57
CA LEU A 22 6.36 7.64 12.69
C LEU A 22 4.99 7.41 12.04
N THR A 23 3.93 7.79 12.77
CA THR A 23 2.56 7.83 12.23
C THR A 23 2.13 9.27 12.12
N THR A 24 1.61 9.65 10.96
CA THR A 24 1.05 10.98 10.72
C THR A 24 -0.45 10.89 10.43
N PHE A 25 -1.17 11.90 10.89
CA PHE A 25 -2.60 12.06 10.64
C PHE A 25 -2.84 13.38 9.94
N ASN A 26 -3.70 13.38 8.93
CA ASN A 26 -4.05 14.59 8.20
C ASN A 26 -5.47 14.49 7.68
N ASP A 27 -6.16 15.63 7.63
CA ASP A 27 -7.47 15.75 7.01
C ASP A 27 -7.33 16.13 5.55
N VAL A 28 -8.05 15.43 4.68
CA VAL A 28 -8.00 15.64 3.24
C VAL A 28 -9.42 15.86 2.71
N ASP A 29 -9.62 16.92 1.95
CA ASP A 29 -10.86 17.12 1.21
C ASP A 29 -10.93 16.14 0.02
N MET A 30 -11.82 15.16 0.13
CA MET A 30 -12.02 14.12 -0.86
C MET A 30 -13.05 14.45 -1.94
N SER A 31 -13.64 15.63 -1.93
CA SER A 31 -14.75 16.00 -2.83
C SER A 31 -14.41 15.77 -4.29
N ALA A 32 -13.27 16.26 -4.76
CA ALA A 32 -12.83 16.11 -6.14
C ALA A 32 -12.58 14.64 -6.53
N VAL A 33 -12.02 13.85 -5.61
CA VAL A 33 -11.77 12.41 -5.82
C VAL A 33 -13.08 11.64 -5.89
N ILE A 34 -14.03 11.97 -5.02
CA ILE A 34 -15.37 11.35 -5.00
C ILE A 34 -16.12 11.65 -6.30
N GLU A 35 -16.08 12.89 -6.78
CA GLU A 35 -16.68 13.29 -8.05
C GLU A 35 -16.02 12.60 -9.24
N ALA A 36 -14.70 12.55 -9.28
CA ALA A 36 -13.95 11.87 -10.34
C ALA A 36 -14.28 10.37 -10.38
N ARG A 37 -14.31 9.74 -9.21
CA ARG A 37 -14.70 8.33 -9.11
C ARG A 37 -16.13 8.10 -9.59
N ALA A 38 -17.09 8.91 -9.18
CA ALA A 38 -18.48 8.82 -9.60
C ALA A 38 -18.64 8.97 -11.13
N ARG A 39 -17.84 9.85 -11.73
CA ARG A 39 -17.85 10.09 -13.18
C ARG A 39 -17.27 8.94 -13.98
N TYR A 40 -16.19 8.32 -13.52
CA TYR A 40 -15.41 7.36 -14.29
C TYR A 40 -15.59 5.88 -13.87
N LYS A 41 -16.23 5.59 -12.75
CA LYS A 41 -16.34 4.22 -12.21
C LYS A 41 -16.91 3.21 -13.21
N ASP A 42 -17.99 3.57 -13.90
CA ASP A 42 -18.66 2.66 -14.84
C ASP A 42 -17.82 2.42 -16.10
N LEU A 43 -17.22 3.47 -16.64
CA LEU A 43 -16.31 3.38 -17.76
C LEU A 43 -15.04 2.58 -17.43
N PHE A 44 -14.51 2.80 -16.24
CA PHE A 44 -13.33 2.10 -15.75
C PHE A 44 -13.61 0.59 -15.56
N GLU A 45 -14.73 0.24 -14.94
CA GLU A 45 -15.14 -1.15 -14.73
C GLU A 45 -15.40 -1.86 -16.06
N LYS A 46 -16.05 -1.19 -17.00
CA LYS A 46 -16.29 -1.71 -18.34
C LYS A 46 -15.00 -1.98 -19.12
N LYS A 47 -14.00 -1.08 -18.98
CA LYS A 47 -12.73 -1.18 -19.71
C LYS A 47 -11.78 -2.19 -19.08
N HIS A 48 -11.70 -2.24 -17.75
CA HIS A 48 -10.68 -3.00 -17.01
C HIS A 48 -11.22 -4.24 -16.29
N GLY A 49 -12.53 -4.41 -16.19
CA GLY A 49 -13.16 -5.55 -15.51
C GLY A 49 -12.97 -5.54 -13.99
N ILE A 50 -12.63 -4.39 -13.40
CA ILE A 50 -12.38 -4.21 -11.99
C ILE A 50 -12.97 -2.89 -11.51
N ARG A 51 -13.38 -2.83 -10.24
CA ARG A 51 -13.97 -1.64 -9.65
C ARG A 51 -12.91 -0.56 -9.41
N LEU A 52 -13.25 0.68 -9.67
CA LEU A 52 -12.42 1.83 -9.31
C LEU A 52 -12.63 2.17 -7.83
N GLY A 53 -11.65 1.86 -6.99
CA GLY A 53 -11.64 2.19 -5.56
C GLY A 53 -10.94 3.52 -5.27
N PHE A 54 -10.82 3.84 -3.98
CA PHE A 54 -10.09 5.04 -3.54
C PHE A 54 -8.59 4.80 -3.34
N MET A 55 -8.18 3.57 -3.03
CA MET A 55 -6.78 3.28 -2.71
C MET A 55 -5.82 3.55 -3.86
N GLY A 56 -6.24 3.36 -5.10
CA GLY A 56 -5.46 3.73 -6.27
C GLY A 56 -5.09 5.22 -6.30
N PHE A 57 -6.00 6.09 -5.89
CA PHE A 57 -5.74 7.53 -5.78
C PHE A 57 -4.69 7.84 -4.71
N PHE A 58 -4.78 7.21 -3.55
CA PHE A 58 -3.80 7.38 -2.47
C PHE A 58 -2.41 6.87 -2.85
N VAL A 59 -2.32 5.71 -3.49
CA VAL A 59 -1.05 5.14 -3.95
C VAL A 59 -0.42 6.05 -5.01
N LYS A 60 -1.20 6.55 -5.97
CA LYS A 60 -0.71 7.51 -6.97
C LYS A 60 -0.27 8.83 -6.35
N ALA A 61 -1.02 9.35 -5.40
CA ALA A 61 -0.65 10.57 -4.67
C ALA A 61 0.67 10.37 -3.89
N ALA A 62 0.83 9.24 -3.22
CA ALA A 62 2.06 8.90 -2.52
C ALA A 62 3.26 8.79 -3.48
N ALA A 63 3.06 8.20 -4.66
CA ALA A 63 4.10 8.09 -5.68
C ALA A 63 4.56 9.47 -6.19
N LEU A 64 3.64 10.39 -6.44
CA LEU A 64 3.96 11.76 -6.83
C LEU A 64 4.64 12.53 -5.70
N ALA A 65 4.15 12.41 -4.47
CA ALA A 65 4.75 13.05 -3.30
C ALA A 65 6.18 12.57 -3.03
N ALA A 66 6.44 11.28 -3.16
CA ALA A 66 7.78 10.69 -3.01
C ALA A 66 8.75 11.18 -4.09
N LYS A 67 8.26 11.51 -5.28
CA LYS A 67 9.06 12.13 -6.33
C LYS A 67 9.43 13.58 -6.00
N ASP A 68 8.51 14.34 -5.41
CA ASP A 68 8.72 15.73 -5.03
C ASP A 68 9.57 15.86 -3.75
N VAL A 69 9.43 14.91 -2.83
CA VAL A 69 10.15 14.86 -1.56
C VAL A 69 10.85 13.51 -1.42
N PRO A 70 11.99 13.28 -2.08
CA PRO A 70 12.66 11.98 -2.10
C PRO A 70 13.08 11.45 -0.73
N SER A 71 13.31 12.33 0.24
CA SER A 71 13.73 11.95 1.59
C SER A 71 12.70 11.12 2.37
N VAL A 72 11.42 11.16 2.00
CA VAL A 72 10.38 10.31 2.61
C VAL A 72 10.52 8.84 2.20
N ASN A 73 11.22 8.57 1.12
CA ASN A 73 11.47 7.24 0.57
C ASN A 73 12.97 6.90 0.62
N ALA A 74 13.59 7.15 1.75
CA ALA A 74 14.98 6.90 1.99
C ALA A 74 15.17 6.11 3.29
N SER A 75 16.27 5.40 3.38
CA SER A 75 16.69 4.67 4.58
C SER A 75 18.06 5.13 5.06
N ILE A 76 18.31 4.97 6.35
CA ILE A 76 19.61 5.20 6.95
C ILE A 76 20.34 3.86 7.05
N GLU A 77 21.46 3.74 6.36
CA GLU A 77 22.29 2.55 6.35
C GLU A 77 23.71 2.91 6.79
N GLY A 78 24.04 2.62 8.06
CA GLY A 78 25.29 3.08 8.65
C GLY A 78 25.34 4.60 8.73
N ASP A 79 26.32 5.21 8.08
CA ASP A 79 26.50 6.67 8.00
C ASP A 79 25.94 7.29 6.72
N GLU A 80 25.23 6.49 5.90
CA GLU A 80 24.71 6.90 4.61
C GLU A 80 23.20 7.01 4.60
N ILE A 81 22.68 7.91 3.76
CA ILE A 81 21.26 7.99 3.41
C ILE A 81 21.10 7.36 2.03
N VAL A 82 20.33 6.28 1.96
CA VAL A 82 20.04 5.55 0.72
C VAL A 82 18.68 5.98 0.19
N TYR A 83 18.67 6.63 -0.98
CA TYR A 83 17.45 6.99 -1.69
C TYR A 83 17.00 5.86 -2.61
N HIS A 84 15.70 5.61 -2.65
CA HIS A 84 15.11 4.59 -3.52
C HIS A 84 14.44 5.25 -4.74
N ASP A 85 14.84 4.84 -5.94
CA ASP A 85 14.24 5.32 -7.21
C ASP A 85 12.91 4.63 -7.55
N TYR A 86 12.45 3.78 -6.69
CA TYR A 86 11.19 3.04 -6.81
C TYR A 86 10.34 3.24 -5.56
N LEU A 87 9.03 3.08 -5.69
CA LEU A 87 8.11 3.14 -4.56
C LEU A 87 7.40 1.80 -4.37
N ASP A 88 7.68 1.15 -3.26
CA ASP A 88 6.96 -0.02 -2.78
C ASP A 88 6.03 0.41 -1.64
N VAL A 89 4.74 0.19 -1.80
CA VAL A 89 3.72 0.63 -0.85
C VAL A 89 3.05 -0.57 -0.21
N SER A 90 3.06 -0.62 1.11
CA SER A 90 2.29 -1.62 1.85
C SER A 90 0.86 -1.11 2.09
N VAL A 91 -0.11 -1.92 1.69
CA VAL A 91 -1.54 -1.60 1.85
C VAL A 91 -2.18 -2.65 2.75
N ALA A 92 -2.78 -2.20 3.86
CA ALA A 92 -3.51 -3.09 4.73
C ALA A 92 -4.84 -3.50 4.11
N VAL A 93 -5.06 -4.80 3.97
CA VAL A 93 -6.25 -5.37 3.32
C VAL A 93 -6.90 -6.39 4.25
N SER A 94 -8.23 -6.34 4.32
CA SER A 94 -9.01 -7.35 5.03
C SER A 94 -9.19 -8.57 4.12
N ALA A 95 -8.67 -9.71 4.56
CA ALA A 95 -8.82 -10.99 3.89
C ALA A 95 -9.70 -11.95 4.71
N PRO A 96 -10.25 -13.03 4.13
CA PRO A 96 -11.11 -13.97 4.85
C PRO A 96 -10.48 -14.56 6.11
N LYS A 97 -9.15 -14.71 6.14
CA LYS A 97 -8.39 -15.25 7.28
C LYS A 97 -7.80 -14.19 8.22
N GLY A 98 -8.10 -12.92 8.02
CA GLY A 98 -7.62 -11.80 8.83
C GLY A 98 -7.00 -10.67 8.02
N LEU A 99 -6.36 -9.71 8.71
CA LEU A 99 -5.68 -8.59 8.11
C LEU A 99 -4.35 -9.04 7.50
N VAL A 100 -4.13 -8.70 6.24
CA VAL A 100 -2.85 -8.87 5.55
C VAL A 100 -2.33 -7.51 5.10
N VAL A 101 -1.01 -7.38 4.98
CA VAL A 101 -0.36 -6.14 4.55
C VAL A 101 0.58 -6.45 3.39
N PRO A 102 0.04 -6.69 2.19
CA PRO A 102 0.84 -6.95 1.01
C PRO A 102 1.61 -5.71 0.57
N VAL A 103 2.69 -5.93 -0.17
CA VAL A 103 3.49 -4.87 -0.77
C VAL A 103 3.17 -4.74 -2.25
N VAL A 104 2.71 -3.55 -2.64
CA VAL A 104 2.55 -3.18 -4.04
C VAL A 104 3.90 -2.68 -4.54
N ARG A 105 4.59 -3.48 -5.35
CA ARG A 105 5.95 -3.21 -5.85
C ARG A 105 5.93 -2.28 -7.04
N ASN A 106 6.91 -1.37 -7.10
CA ASN A 106 7.06 -0.41 -8.22
C ASN A 106 5.78 0.37 -8.53
N ALA A 107 5.11 0.84 -7.50
CA ALA A 107 3.84 1.54 -7.63
C ALA A 107 3.93 2.83 -8.47
N GLN A 108 5.10 3.46 -8.54
CA GLN A 108 5.35 4.64 -9.37
C GLN A 108 5.16 4.37 -10.86
N ALA A 109 5.36 3.13 -11.31
CA ALA A 109 5.21 2.72 -12.71
C ALA A 109 3.81 2.15 -13.03
N MET A 110 2.94 2.00 -12.02
CA MET A 110 1.62 1.40 -12.19
C MET A 110 0.56 2.43 -12.58
N SER A 111 -0.37 2.00 -13.44
CA SER A 111 -1.63 2.70 -13.69
C SER A 111 -2.63 2.48 -12.55
N PHE A 112 -3.72 3.27 -12.52
CA PHE A 112 -4.82 3.03 -11.57
C PHE A 112 -5.38 1.60 -11.66
N ALA A 113 -5.55 1.09 -12.88
CA ALA A 113 -6.05 -0.26 -13.10
C ALA A 113 -5.10 -1.33 -12.55
N GLU A 114 -3.81 -1.19 -12.75
CA GLU A 114 -2.79 -2.11 -12.23
C GLU A 114 -2.74 -2.10 -10.71
N ILE A 115 -2.83 -0.93 -10.07
CA ILE A 115 -2.86 -0.80 -8.61
C ILE A 115 -4.12 -1.45 -8.03
N GLU A 116 -5.31 -1.12 -8.55
CA GLU A 116 -6.58 -1.68 -8.09
C GLU A 116 -6.61 -3.20 -8.27
N LYS A 117 -6.12 -3.70 -9.38
CA LYS A 117 -6.04 -5.13 -9.66
C LYS A 117 -5.09 -5.85 -8.72
N THR A 118 -3.93 -5.27 -8.46
CA THR A 118 -2.94 -5.82 -7.52
C THR A 118 -3.52 -5.90 -6.11
N ILE A 119 -4.20 -4.87 -5.64
CA ILE A 119 -4.85 -4.86 -4.32
C ILE A 119 -5.97 -5.90 -4.26
N ALA A 120 -6.83 -5.99 -5.28
CA ALA A 120 -7.90 -6.96 -5.33
C ALA A 120 -7.40 -8.42 -5.37
N ASP A 121 -6.30 -8.68 -6.05
CA ASP A 121 -5.67 -10.00 -6.08
C ASP A 121 -5.24 -10.43 -4.66
N TYR A 122 -4.77 -9.50 -3.84
CA TYR A 122 -4.39 -9.79 -2.45
C TYR A 122 -5.60 -10.00 -1.51
N GLU A 123 -6.74 -9.39 -1.78
CA GLU A 123 -7.98 -9.65 -1.04
C GLU A 123 -8.47 -11.10 -1.21
N ASN A 124 -8.16 -11.71 -2.36
CA ASN A 124 -8.59 -13.05 -2.74
C ASN A 124 -7.54 -14.14 -2.47
N VAL A 125 -6.33 -13.77 -2.03
CA VAL A 125 -5.28 -14.74 -1.75
C VAL A 125 -5.62 -15.52 -0.47
N GLU A 126 -5.80 -16.83 -0.59
CA GLU A 126 -5.64 -17.72 0.55
C GLU A 126 -4.19 -17.65 1.00
N VAL A 127 -3.97 -17.18 2.21
CA VAL A 127 -2.62 -17.14 2.79
C VAL A 127 -2.15 -18.58 2.97
N GLU A 128 -1.49 -19.14 1.99
CA GLU A 128 -0.67 -20.34 2.16
C GLU A 128 0.45 -19.98 3.12
N ILE A 129 0.26 -20.37 4.36
CA ILE A 129 1.35 -20.37 5.34
C ILE A 129 2.24 -21.54 4.93
N SER A 130 3.25 -21.26 4.11
CA SER A 130 4.32 -22.21 3.87
C SER A 130 4.97 -22.55 5.21
N HIS A 131 4.93 -23.83 5.50
CA HIS A 131 5.48 -24.46 6.71
C HIS A 131 7.00 -24.36 6.74
#